data_89c27a979b9726f00ae2eaddaa72703c
#
_entry.id   89c27a979b9726f00ae2eaddaa72703c
#
_cell.length_a   1.000
_cell.length_b   1.000
_cell.length_c   1.000
_cell.angle_alpha   90.00
_cell.angle_beta   90.00
_cell.angle_gamma   90.00
#
_symmetry.space_group_name_H-M   'P 1'
#
loop_
_entity.id
_entity.type
_entity.pdbx_description
1 polymer ?
#
loop_
_entity_poly.entity_id
_entity_poly.type
_entity_poly.pdbx_seq_one_letter_code
_entity_poly.pdbx_strand_id
1 'polypeptide(L)'
;MNIANIKLPEEWQLDLYKKEKISKLKSDRDNKEVEPIKYNGFLYDYDSKARERINAAIIALDDMGAGSRINWTTYNNYDVLVTANDLRKIIANVAIRSNKLHTVYRLAKEKVEQATTKEEVDKITLEL
;
A
#
# COMPACT_ATOMS: atom_id res chain seq x y z
N MET A 1 -13.18 -40.40 -14.59
CA MET A 1 -12.82 -40.04 -13.21
C MET A 1 -13.27 -38.62 -12.95
N ASN A 2 -13.92 -38.38 -11.82
CA ASN A 2 -14.36 -37.03 -11.44
C ASN A 2 -13.26 -36.36 -10.62
N ILE A 3 -12.64 -35.32 -11.17
CA ILE A 3 -11.54 -34.60 -10.53
C ILE A 3 -11.95 -33.97 -9.18
N ALA A 4 -13.23 -33.57 -9.04
CA ALA A 4 -13.73 -32.98 -7.78
C ALA A 4 -13.66 -33.95 -6.58
N ASN A 5 -13.55 -35.26 -6.81
CA ASN A 5 -13.47 -36.28 -5.76
C ASN A 5 -12.00 -36.66 -5.40
N ILE A 6 -11.02 -36.06 -6.09
CA ILE A 6 -9.61 -36.35 -5.79
C ILE A 6 -9.19 -35.50 -4.60
N LYS A 7 -8.79 -36.20 -3.53
CA LYS A 7 -8.27 -35.55 -2.33
C LYS A 7 -6.75 -35.42 -2.45
N LEU A 8 -6.24 -34.19 -2.33
CA LEU A 8 -4.81 -33.91 -2.29
C LEU A 8 -4.21 -34.36 -0.96
N PRO A 9 -2.92 -34.77 -0.93
CA PRO A 9 -2.21 -34.97 0.33
C PRO A 9 -2.30 -33.74 1.23
N GLU A 10 -2.34 -33.93 2.55
CA GLU A 10 -2.46 -32.85 3.52
C GLU A 10 -1.35 -31.79 3.37
N GLU A 11 -0.10 -32.22 3.13
CA GLU A 11 1.02 -31.30 2.91
C GLU A 11 0.79 -30.40 1.69
N TRP A 12 0.19 -30.93 0.62
CA TRP A 12 -0.12 -30.15 -0.58
C TRP A 12 -1.30 -29.20 -0.32
N GLN A 13 -2.28 -29.64 0.46
CA GLN A 13 -3.40 -28.80 0.88
C GLN A 13 -2.89 -27.59 1.69
N LEU A 14 -1.97 -27.80 2.62
CA LEU A 14 -1.37 -26.73 3.41
C LEU A 14 -0.56 -25.81 2.52
N ASP A 15 0.25 -26.33 1.60
CA ASP A 15 1.03 -25.52 0.67
C ASP A 15 0.17 -24.63 -0.20
N LEU A 16 -0.95 -25.13 -0.72
CA LEU A 16 -1.90 -24.32 -1.49
C LEU A 16 -2.56 -23.27 -0.62
N TYR A 17 -2.93 -23.61 0.60
CA TYR A 17 -3.52 -22.68 1.55
C TYR A 17 -2.57 -21.53 1.89
N LYS A 18 -1.29 -21.84 2.09
CA LYS A 18 -0.25 -20.83 2.31
C LYS A 18 -0.09 -19.90 1.11
N LYS A 19 -0.09 -20.44 -0.11
CA LYS A 19 0.03 -19.63 -1.34
C LYS A 19 -1.14 -18.65 -1.47
N GLU A 20 -2.36 -19.11 -1.19
CA GLU A 20 -3.54 -18.25 -1.19
C GLU A 20 -3.45 -17.16 -0.14
N LYS A 21 -2.97 -17.47 1.05
CA LYS A 21 -2.78 -16.51 2.13
C LYS A 21 -1.74 -15.44 1.76
N ILE A 22 -0.61 -15.86 1.20
CA ILE A 22 0.44 -14.94 0.75
C ILE A 22 -0.09 -14.01 -0.34
N SER A 23 -0.87 -14.54 -1.29
CA SER A 23 -1.51 -13.74 -2.32
C SER A 23 -2.46 -12.70 -1.73
N LYS A 24 -3.26 -13.08 -0.71
CA LYS A 24 -4.15 -12.16 -0.01
C LYS A 24 -3.38 -11.07 0.74
N LEU A 25 -2.32 -11.44 1.46
CA LEU A 25 -1.48 -10.48 2.17
C LEU A 25 -0.82 -9.49 1.21
N LYS A 26 -0.40 -9.95 0.04
CA LYS A 26 0.15 -9.09 -1.01
C LYS A 26 -0.89 -8.10 -1.52
N SER A 27 -2.11 -8.57 -1.75
CA SER A 27 -3.23 -7.73 -2.16
C SER A 27 -3.58 -6.70 -1.10
N ASP A 28 -3.60 -7.09 0.18
CA ASP A 28 -3.83 -6.18 1.30
C ASP A 28 -2.76 -5.09 1.35
N ARG A 29 -1.49 -5.45 1.14
CA ARG A 29 -0.38 -4.49 1.05
C ARG A 29 -0.60 -3.51 -0.11
N ASP A 30 -0.90 -4.03 -1.29
CA ASP A 30 -1.09 -3.21 -2.50
C ASP A 30 -2.26 -2.23 -2.34
N ASN A 31 -3.33 -2.65 -1.68
CA ASN A 31 -4.47 -1.78 -1.39
C ASN A 31 -4.09 -0.65 -0.43
N LYS A 32 -3.25 -0.93 0.56
CA LYS A 32 -2.79 0.09 1.51
C LYS A 32 -1.79 1.06 0.89
N GLU A 33 -1.05 0.63 -0.14
CA GLU A 33 -0.11 1.50 -0.88
C GLU A 33 -0.81 2.69 -1.53
N VAL A 34 -2.08 2.55 -1.88
CA VAL A 34 -2.83 3.58 -2.62
C VAL A 34 -3.90 4.27 -1.77
N GLU A 35 -3.94 4.01 -0.47
CA GLU A 35 -4.81 4.73 0.44
C GLU A 35 -4.39 6.21 0.54
N PRO A 36 -5.34 7.12 0.84
CA PRO A 36 -5.00 8.51 1.10
C PRO A 36 -3.92 8.65 2.16
N ILE A 37 -3.09 9.68 2.02
CA ILE A 37 -1.98 9.96 2.94
C ILE A 37 -2.24 11.25 3.71
N LYS A 38 -1.97 11.23 5.02
CA LYS A 38 -2.14 12.40 5.88
C LYS A 38 -0.90 13.28 5.85
N TYR A 39 -1.12 14.59 5.69
CA TYR A 39 -0.10 15.62 5.78
C TYR A 39 -0.70 16.91 6.28
N ASN A 40 -0.12 17.52 7.32
CA ASN A 40 -0.59 18.77 7.91
C ASN A 40 -2.10 18.81 8.21
N GLY A 41 -2.64 17.72 8.75
CA GLY A 41 -4.04 17.63 9.15
C GLY A 41 -5.04 17.34 8.04
N PHE A 42 -4.58 17.23 6.79
CA PHE A 42 -5.43 16.88 5.65
C PHE A 42 -5.06 15.54 5.06
N LEU A 43 -6.02 14.89 4.40
CA LEU A 43 -5.80 13.66 3.66
C LEU A 43 -5.66 13.98 2.18
N TYR A 44 -4.66 13.39 1.53
CA TYR A 44 -4.38 13.58 0.11
C TYR A 44 -4.49 12.26 -0.62
N ASP A 45 -5.13 12.28 -1.80
CA ASP A 45 -5.17 11.12 -2.68
C ASP A 45 -3.76 10.72 -3.12
N TYR A 46 -3.49 9.42 -3.16
CA TYR A 46 -2.22 8.91 -3.65
C TYR A 46 -2.38 7.61 -4.43
N ASP A 47 -3.35 7.54 -5.33
CA ASP A 47 -3.40 6.51 -6.36
C ASP A 47 -2.44 6.87 -7.52
N SER A 48 -2.38 6.04 -8.55
CA SER A 48 -1.48 6.26 -9.69
C SER A 48 -1.71 7.61 -10.36
N LYS A 49 -2.96 8.00 -10.54
CA LYS A 49 -3.31 9.28 -11.19
C LYS A 49 -2.94 10.48 -10.31
N ALA A 50 -3.21 10.38 -9.01
CA ALA A 50 -2.84 11.43 -8.06
C ALA A 50 -1.33 11.60 -8.00
N ARG A 51 -0.56 10.51 -8.02
CA ARG A 51 0.89 10.55 -8.05
C ARG A 51 1.43 11.27 -9.28
N GLU A 52 0.87 10.99 -10.45
CA GLU A 52 1.23 11.69 -11.69
C GLU A 52 0.96 13.19 -11.59
N ARG A 53 -0.20 13.56 -11.03
CA ARG A 53 -0.57 14.96 -10.84
C ARG A 53 0.37 15.67 -9.86
N ILE A 54 0.72 15.02 -8.76
CA ILE A 54 1.66 15.56 -7.76
C ILE A 54 3.02 15.82 -8.40
N ASN A 55 3.54 14.85 -9.15
CA ASN A 55 4.83 14.98 -9.82
C ASN A 55 4.83 16.13 -10.84
N ALA A 56 3.78 16.23 -11.63
CA ALA A 56 3.64 17.32 -12.60
C ALA A 56 3.53 18.67 -11.92
N ALA A 57 2.80 18.78 -10.81
CA ALA A 57 2.64 20.00 -10.06
C ALA A 57 3.96 20.47 -9.43
N ILE A 58 4.79 19.56 -8.94
CA ILE A 58 6.12 19.89 -8.40
C ILE A 58 6.98 20.54 -9.49
N ILE A 59 6.99 19.97 -10.69
CA ILE A 59 7.74 20.52 -11.84
C ILE A 59 7.25 21.92 -12.18
N ALA A 60 5.92 22.11 -12.27
CA ALA A 60 5.32 23.40 -12.58
C ALA A 60 5.65 24.46 -11.51
N LEU A 61 5.54 24.09 -10.23
CA LEU A 61 5.83 24.99 -9.11
C LEU A 61 7.31 25.37 -9.03
N ASP A 62 8.22 24.45 -9.31
CA ASP A 62 9.64 24.72 -9.37
C ASP A 62 9.96 25.71 -10.50
N ASP A 63 9.30 25.58 -11.65
CA ASP A 63 9.44 26.50 -12.76
C ASP A 63 8.90 27.91 -12.45
N MET A 64 7.83 27.99 -11.65
CA MET A 64 7.23 29.26 -11.23
C MET A 64 8.09 30.04 -10.24
N GLY A 65 9.01 29.38 -9.55
CA GLY A 65 9.93 29.98 -8.60
C GLY A 65 9.65 29.59 -7.14
N ALA A 66 10.64 29.83 -6.28
CA ALA A 66 10.59 29.46 -4.87
C ALA A 66 9.37 30.09 -4.16
N GLY A 67 8.70 29.28 -3.35
CA GLY A 67 7.55 29.72 -2.56
C GLY A 67 6.24 29.86 -3.32
N SER A 68 6.21 29.56 -4.62
CA SER A 68 4.98 29.56 -5.40
C SER A 68 3.99 28.52 -4.85
N ARG A 69 2.69 28.85 -4.93
CA ARG A 69 1.61 28.04 -4.39
C ARG A 69 0.55 27.80 -5.44
N ILE A 70 -0.08 26.63 -5.37
CA ILE A 70 -1.28 26.33 -6.15
C ILE A 70 -2.36 25.81 -5.23
N ASN A 71 -3.61 25.95 -5.65
CA ASN A 71 -4.73 25.35 -4.94
C ASN A 71 -4.76 23.84 -5.20
N TRP A 72 -4.90 23.06 -4.13
CA TRP A 72 -4.96 21.60 -4.21
C TRP A 72 -6.22 21.10 -3.51
N THR A 73 -6.98 20.27 -4.21
CA THR A 73 -8.17 19.65 -3.63
C THR A 73 -7.76 18.37 -2.89
N THR A 74 -8.09 18.32 -1.60
CA THR A 74 -7.79 17.16 -0.74
C THR A 74 -8.74 16.00 -1.00
N TYR A 75 -8.45 14.84 -0.38
CA TYR A 75 -9.32 13.67 -0.46
C TYR A 75 -10.76 13.96 -0.01
N ASN A 76 -10.93 14.81 1.01
CA ASN A 76 -12.24 15.21 1.54
C ASN A 76 -12.81 16.48 0.86
N ASN A 77 -12.29 16.85 -0.31
CA ASN A 77 -12.75 18.00 -1.11
C ASN A 77 -12.57 19.38 -0.46
N TYR A 78 -11.56 19.51 0.41
CA TYR A 78 -11.10 20.83 0.85
C TYR A 78 -10.06 21.38 -0.11
N ASP A 79 -10.07 22.69 -0.30
CA ASP A 79 -9.06 23.39 -1.08
C ASP A 79 -7.96 23.90 -0.16
N VAL A 80 -6.72 23.56 -0.44
CA VAL A 80 -5.55 23.93 0.35
C VAL A 80 -4.47 24.49 -0.59
N LEU A 81 -3.86 25.60 -0.19
CA LEU A 81 -2.71 26.13 -0.92
C LEU A 81 -1.47 25.31 -0.56
N VAL A 82 -0.81 24.76 -1.58
CA VAL A 82 0.38 23.92 -1.40
C VAL A 82 1.55 24.48 -2.21
N THR A 83 2.76 24.28 -1.66
CA THR A 83 4.03 24.56 -2.32
C THR A 83 4.61 23.28 -2.90
N ALA A 84 5.64 23.40 -3.74
CA ALA A 84 6.40 22.23 -4.21
C ALA A 84 6.96 21.43 -3.02
N ASN A 85 7.41 22.12 -1.96
CA ASN A 85 7.95 21.47 -0.77
C ASN A 85 6.87 20.67 -0.02
N ASP A 86 5.64 21.19 0.07
CA ASP A 86 4.51 20.43 0.64
C ASP A 86 4.28 19.13 -0.13
N LEU A 87 4.25 19.21 -1.44
CA LEU A 87 4.03 18.04 -2.30
C LEU A 87 5.18 17.02 -2.18
N ARG A 88 6.43 17.49 -2.08
CA ARG A 88 7.59 16.62 -1.83
C ARG A 88 7.49 15.90 -0.49
N LYS A 89 7.00 16.56 0.55
CA LYS A 89 6.80 15.95 1.86
C LYS A 89 5.69 14.90 1.83
N ILE A 90 4.64 15.12 1.07
CA ILE A 90 3.59 14.11 0.85
C ILE A 90 4.21 12.87 0.23
N ILE A 91 5.02 13.01 -0.82
CA ILE A 91 5.73 11.89 -1.46
C ILE A 91 6.66 11.19 -0.46
N ALA A 92 7.39 11.93 0.36
CA ALA A 92 8.28 11.37 1.37
C ALA A 92 7.49 10.53 2.38
N ASN A 93 6.35 11.02 2.86
CA ASN A 93 5.49 10.27 3.78
C ASN A 93 4.96 8.97 3.15
N VAL A 94 4.62 9.01 1.86
CA VAL A 94 4.21 7.81 1.12
C VAL A 94 5.36 6.82 1.01
N ALA A 95 6.58 7.29 0.74
CA ALA A 95 7.76 6.42 0.65
C ALA A 95 8.03 5.70 1.98
N ILE A 96 7.87 6.40 3.10
CA ILE A 96 8.01 5.82 4.44
C ILE A 96 6.94 4.75 4.67
N ARG A 97 5.70 5.04 4.32
CA ARG A 97 4.59 4.08 4.41
C ARG A 97 4.85 2.85 3.56
N SER A 98 5.27 3.05 2.31
CA SER A 98 5.57 1.97 1.37
C SER A 98 6.66 1.05 1.92
N ASN A 99 7.73 1.62 2.44
CA ASN A 99 8.81 0.82 3.03
C ASN A 99 8.33 -0.01 4.21
N LYS A 100 7.49 0.57 5.08
CA LYS A 100 6.89 -0.17 6.21
C LYS A 100 5.99 -1.30 5.72
N LEU A 101 5.15 -1.03 4.73
CA LEU A 101 4.25 -2.04 4.15
C LEU A 101 5.01 -3.23 3.57
N HIS A 102 6.11 -2.97 2.86
CA HIS A 102 6.95 -4.03 2.31
C HIS A 102 7.62 -4.84 3.41
N THR A 103 8.07 -4.21 4.48
CA THR A 103 8.68 -4.89 5.62
C THR A 103 7.67 -5.78 6.34
N VAL A 104 6.49 -5.27 6.68
CA VAL A 104 5.48 -6.07 7.39
C VAL A 104 4.94 -7.19 6.53
N TYR A 105 4.83 -6.98 5.21
CA TYR A 105 4.48 -8.06 4.28
C TYR A 105 5.52 -9.17 4.27
N ARG A 106 6.80 -8.82 4.15
CA ARG A 106 7.89 -9.79 4.15
C ARG A 106 7.87 -10.63 5.43
N LEU A 107 7.70 -10.00 6.58
CA LEU A 107 7.63 -10.71 7.87
C LEU A 107 6.39 -11.60 7.96
N ALA A 108 5.24 -11.14 7.50
CA ALA A 108 4.03 -11.94 7.47
C ALA A 108 4.17 -13.15 6.54
N LYS A 109 4.77 -12.95 5.38
CA LYS A 109 5.05 -14.03 4.42
C LYS A 109 5.95 -15.10 5.03
N GLU A 110 7.01 -14.70 5.72
CA GLU A 110 7.90 -15.64 6.42
C GLU A 110 7.13 -16.46 7.46
N LYS A 111 6.25 -15.83 8.23
CA LYS A 111 5.42 -16.54 9.21
C LYS A 111 4.50 -17.55 8.55
N VAL A 112 3.90 -17.21 7.41
CA VAL A 112 3.05 -18.13 6.64
C VAL A 112 3.89 -19.34 6.19
N GLU A 113 5.06 -19.10 5.63
CA GLU A 113 5.95 -20.16 5.14
C GLU A 113 6.37 -21.11 6.25
N GLN A 114 6.55 -20.62 7.47
CA GLN A 114 6.94 -21.41 8.64
C GLN A 114 5.77 -22.07 9.36
N ALA A 115 4.55 -21.69 9.10
CA ALA A 115 3.37 -22.27 9.76
C ALA A 115 3.22 -23.76 9.44
N THR A 116 2.73 -24.52 10.39
CA THR A 116 2.55 -25.96 10.26
C THR A 116 1.08 -26.39 10.19
N THR A 117 0.15 -25.45 10.45
CA THR A 117 -1.29 -25.71 10.42
C THR A 117 -2.03 -24.59 9.73
N LYS A 118 -3.22 -24.87 9.22
CA LYS A 118 -4.12 -23.85 8.65
C LYS A 118 -4.52 -22.82 9.69
N GLU A 119 -4.73 -23.23 10.93
CA GLU A 119 -5.10 -22.35 12.04
C GLU A 119 -4.00 -21.31 12.31
N GLU A 120 -2.73 -21.72 12.25
CA GLU A 120 -1.61 -20.78 12.38
C GLU A 120 -1.59 -19.79 11.21
N VAL A 121 -1.83 -20.26 9.98
CA VAL A 121 -1.89 -19.40 8.78
C VAL A 121 -3.00 -18.37 8.92
N ASP A 122 -4.18 -18.78 9.39
CA ASP A 122 -5.35 -17.89 9.51
C ASP A 122 -5.11 -16.70 10.44
N LYS A 123 -4.26 -16.85 11.45
CA LYS A 123 -3.98 -15.80 12.43
C LYS A 123 -3.02 -14.73 11.92
N ILE A 124 -2.36 -14.97 10.81
CA ILE A 124 -1.33 -14.05 10.31
C ILE A 124 -1.98 -12.89 9.55
N THR A 125 -1.61 -11.68 9.92
CA THR A 125 -2.06 -10.44 9.28
C THR A 125 -0.87 -9.52 9.07
N LEU A 126 -1.06 -8.45 8.30
CA LEU A 126 -0.07 -7.37 8.24
C LEU A 126 -0.12 -6.60 9.57
N GLU A 127 0.98 -6.58 10.29
CA GLU A 127 1.09 -5.84 11.56
C GLU A 127 1.57 -4.42 11.30
N LEU A 128 0.61 -3.51 11.14
CA LEU A 128 0.86 -2.10 10.80
C LEU A 128 1.02 -1.19 12.01
#